data_fd6da88a19de8a43803a5ed711d886e7
#
_entry.id   fd6da88a19de8a43803a5ed711d886e7
#
_cell.length_a   1.000
_cell.length_b   1.000
_cell.length_c   1.000
_cell.angle_alpha   90.00
_cell.angle_beta   90.00
_cell.angle_gamma   90.00
#
_symmetry.space_group_name_H-M   'P 1'
#
loop_
_entity.id
_entity.type
_entity.pdbx_description
1 polymer ?
#
loop_
_entity_poly.entity_id
_entity_poly.type
_entity_poly.pdbx_seq_one_letter_code
_entity_poly.pdbx_strand_id
1 'polypeptide(L)'
;MCFRLIGQRCGICRAVRIYREEKLQVRRRGGRKRALGTRKPMVLPDGPNQRWSLDFVSDALTDGRRFRVLAVVDDFSRENLVLVADTSLSGQRVARELDRIIAERGMPKTIVSDNGTEFTSMAILKWVQETG
;
A
#
# COMPACT_ATOMS: atom_id res chain seq x y z
N MET A 1 -12.81 -0.69 32.40
CA MET A 1 -12.62 -1.09 33.83
C MET A 1 -11.13 -1.18 34.10
N CYS A 2 -10.58 -0.31 34.93
CA CYS A 2 -9.17 -0.34 35.32
C CYS A 2 -9.07 -1.17 36.60
N PHE A 3 -8.47 -2.36 36.55
CA PHE A 3 -8.17 -3.13 37.74
C PHE A 3 -7.12 -2.40 38.60
N ARG A 4 -7.51 -1.97 39.77
CA ARG A 4 -6.59 -1.48 40.80
C ARG A 4 -5.85 -2.66 41.42
N LEU A 5 -4.64 -2.89 41.00
CA LEU A 5 -3.66 -3.62 41.82
C LEU A 5 -2.98 -2.62 42.75
N ILE A 6 -2.96 -2.99 44.03
CA ILE A 6 -2.49 -2.22 45.17
C ILE A 6 -1.08 -1.67 44.91
N GLY A 7 -0.91 -0.34 44.89
CA GLY A 7 0.36 0.34 45.05
C GLY A 7 1.12 0.81 43.81
N GLN A 8 0.79 0.37 42.58
CA GLN A 8 1.44 0.87 41.36
C GLN A 8 0.44 1.62 40.47
N ARG A 9 0.64 2.92 40.30
CA ARG A 9 -0.14 3.71 39.33
C ARG A 9 0.22 3.21 37.93
N CYS A 10 -0.78 2.61 37.26
CA CYS A 10 -0.66 2.16 35.89
C CYS A 10 -0.01 3.25 35.00
N GLY A 11 1.10 2.91 34.34
CA GLY A 11 1.83 3.84 33.48
C GLY A 11 0.95 4.47 32.38
N ILE A 12 -0.07 3.76 31.91
CA ILE A 12 -1.05 4.23 30.93
C ILE A 12 -1.88 5.38 31.48
N CYS A 13 -2.32 5.31 32.76
CA CYS A 13 -3.09 6.40 33.40
C CYS A 13 -2.25 7.66 33.57
N ARG A 14 -0.95 7.50 33.81
CA ARG A 14 0.00 8.62 33.91
C ARG A 14 0.21 9.27 32.55
N ALA A 15 0.42 8.48 31.51
CA ALA A 15 0.58 8.96 30.13
C ALA A 15 -0.65 9.74 29.66
N VAL A 16 -1.87 9.22 29.87
CA VAL A 16 -3.12 9.87 29.48
C VAL A 16 -3.30 11.21 30.22
N ARG A 17 -2.90 11.28 31.50
CA ARG A 17 -2.96 12.52 32.27
C ARG A 17 -2.03 13.57 31.71
N ILE A 18 -0.76 13.23 31.47
CA ILE A 18 0.24 14.13 30.87
C ILE A 18 -0.24 14.63 29.51
N TYR A 19 -0.78 13.75 28.67
CA TYR A 19 -1.34 14.13 27.36
C TYR A 19 -2.44 15.18 27.47
N ARG A 20 -3.26 15.13 28.52
CA ARG A 20 -4.33 16.13 28.76
C ARG A 20 -3.78 17.43 29.34
N GLU A 21 -2.87 17.35 30.30
CA GLU A 21 -2.24 18.48 30.96
C GLU A 21 -1.44 19.32 29.95
N GLU A 22 -0.68 18.67 29.10
CA GLU A 22 0.17 19.31 28.07
C GLU A 22 -0.60 19.69 26.79
N LYS A 23 -1.94 19.50 26.75
CA LYS A 23 -2.79 19.78 25.57
C LYS A 23 -2.29 19.13 24.27
N LEU A 24 -1.60 18.01 24.36
CA LEU A 24 -1.07 17.25 23.24
C LEU A 24 -2.17 16.45 22.48
N GLN A 25 -3.44 16.76 22.71
CA GLN A 25 -4.53 16.13 21.99
C GLN A 25 -4.43 16.47 20.51
N VAL A 26 -4.08 15.48 19.71
CA VAL A 26 -4.20 15.58 18.26
C VAL A 26 -5.67 15.87 17.94
N ARG A 27 -5.95 17.02 17.34
CA ARG A 27 -7.28 17.31 16.81
C ARG A 27 -7.72 16.14 15.96
N ARG A 28 -8.75 15.42 16.37
CA ARG A 28 -9.41 14.46 15.47
C ARG A 28 -9.84 15.27 14.26
N ARG A 29 -9.14 15.13 13.15
CA ARG A 29 -9.61 15.65 11.88
C ARG A 29 -10.99 15.06 11.70
N GLY A 30 -12.01 15.94 11.68
CA GLY A 30 -13.38 15.54 11.39
C GLY A 30 -13.34 14.60 10.20
N GLY A 31 -13.92 13.41 10.37
CA GLY A 31 -13.82 12.38 9.35
C GLY A 31 -14.22 12.97 8.02
N ARG A 32 -13.33 12.90 7.02
CA ARG A 32 -13.65 13.22 5.65
C ARG A 32 -14.93 12.45 5.36
N LYS A 33 -16.04 13.13 5.06
CA LYS A 33 -17.28 12.47 4.66
C LYS A 33 -16.90 11.46 3.58
N ARG A 34 -16.85 10.19 3.94
CA ARG A 34 -16.62 9.12 2.98
C ARG A 34 -17.78 9.23 2.02
N ALA A 35 -17.51 9.57 0.77
CA ALA A 35 -18.47 9.37 -0.26
C ALA A 35 -18.92 7.91 -0.18
N LEU A 36 -20.17 7.68 0.16
CA LEU A 36 -20.83 6.37 0.12
C LEU A 36 -20.98 5.99 -1.36
N GLY A 37 -19.85 5.82 -2.05
CA GLY A 37 -19.83 5.11 -3.30
C GLY A 37 -19.97 3.62 -2.97
N THR A 38 -20.91 2.97 -3.60
CA THR A 38 -21.07 1.52 -3.61
C THR A 38 -19.79 0.86 -4.16
N ARG A 39 -18.75 0.76 -3.34
CA ARG A 39 -17.63 -0.13 -3.64
C ARG A 39 -18.19 -1.53 -3.52
N LYS A 40 -18.42 -2.18 -4.66
CA LYS A 40 -18.68 -3.62 -4.67
C LYS A 40 -17.54 -4.29 -3.89
N PRO A 41 -17.85 -5.19 -2.95
CA PRO A 41 -16.81 -5.95 -2.27
C PRO A 41 -15.91 -6.58 -3.33
N MET A 42 -14.60 -6.36 -3.24
CA MET A 42 -13.67 -7.03 -4.15
C MET A 42 -13.78 -8.54 -3.93
N VAL A 43 -14.07 -9.26 -4.99
CA VAL A 43 -14.11 -10.73 -4.96
C VAL A 43 -12.73 -11.21 -4.51
N LEU A 44 -12.70 -12.05 -3.47
CA LEU A 44 -11.45 -12.66 -3.02
C LEU A 44 -10.97 -13.65 -4.08
N PRO A 45 -9.66 -13.71 -4.38
CA PRO A 45 -9.14 -14.69 -5.30
C PRO A 45 -9.29 -16.11 -4.72
N ASP A 46 -9.70 -17.06 -5.56
CA ASP A 46 -9.91 -18.46 -5.17
C ASP A 46 -8.63 -19.31 -5.29
N GLY A 47 -7.57 -18.75 -5.86
CA GLY A 47 -6.31 -19.45 -6.08
C GLY A 47 -5.14 -18.51 -6.36
N PRO A 48 -3.92 -19.06 -6.40
CA PRO A 48 -2.72 -18.29 -6.71
C PRO A 48 -2.77 -17.75 -8.13
N ASN A 49 -2.06 -16.65 -8.37
CA ASN A 49 -1.93 -16.02 -9.69
C ASN A 49 -3.24 -15.54 -10.33
N GLN A 50 -4.30 -15.34 -9.53
CA GLN A 50 -5.56 -14.77 -10.04
C GLN A 50 -5.58 -13.24 -9.95
N ARG A 51 -5.04 -12.68 -8.86
CA ARG A 51 -5.02 -11.24 -8.65
C ARG A 51 -3.71 -10.81 -8.02
N TRP A 52 -3.05 -9.86 -8.68
CA TRP A 52 -1.87 -9.18 -8.15
C TRP A 52 -2.22 -7.79 -7.69
N SER A 53 -1.74 -7.40 -6.53
CA SER A 53 -1.81 -6.04 -6.01
C SER A 53 -0.46 -5.35 -6.17
N LEU A 54 -0.49 -4.16 -6.75
CA LEU A 54 0.68 -3.30 -6.92
C LEU A 54 0.58 -2.13 -5.97
N ASP A 55 1.67 -1.87 -5.27
CA ASP A 55 1.85 -0.71 -4.40
C ASP A 55 3.11 0.06 -4.75
N PHE A 56 3.01 1.40 -4.66
CA PHE A 56 4.11 2.31 -4.89
C PHE A 56 4.39 3.12 -3.63
N VAL A 57 5.53 2.87 -3.03
CA VAL A 57 6.00 3.65 -1.88
C VAL A 57 7.03 4.67 -2.36
N SER A 58 6.90 5.92 -1.94
CA SER A 58 7.86 6.99 -2.21
C SER A 58 8.49 7.45 -0.91
N ASP A 59 9.81 7.53 -0.89
CA ASP A 59 10.56 8.03 0.25
C ASP A 59 11.80 8.82 -0.21
N ALA A 60 12.53 9.40 0.73
CA ALA A 60 13.74 10.16 0.46
C ALA A 60 14.92 9.65 1.29
N LEU A 61 16.07 9.55 0.65
CA LEU A 61 17.32 9.26 1.31
C LEU A 61 17.77 10.44 2.20
N THR A 62 18.68 10.21 3.11
CA THR A 62 19.24 11.24 4.01
C THR A 62 19.94 12.37 3.26
N ASP A 63 20.39 12.13 2.03
CA ASP A 63 20.98 13.12 1.12
C ASP A 63 19.94 13.93 0.32
N GLY A 64 18.64 13.71 0.57
CA GLY A 64 17.52 14.39 -0.07
C GLY A 64 17.09 13.82 -1.43
N ARG A 65 17.77 12.82 -1.97
CA ARG A 65 17.33 12.14 -3.20
C ARG A 65 16.08 11.31 -2.94
N ARG A 66 15.08 11.50 -3.76
CA ARG A 66 13.85 10.69 -3.70
C ARG A 66 14.05 9.35 -4.40
N PHE A 67 13.47 8.32 -3.86
CA PHE A 67 13.36 7.02 -4.49
C PHE A 67 11.93 6.49 -4.39
N ARG A 68 11.61 5.52 -5.23
CA ARG A 68 10.33 4.82 -5.22
C ARG A 68 10.57 3.33 -5.13
N VAL A 69 9.66 2.66 -4.48
CA VAL A 69 9.65 1.21 -4.38
C VAL A 69 8.38 0.69 -5.04
N LEU A 70 8.54 -0.21 -5.99
CA LEU A 70 7.45 -1.01 -6.55
C LEU A 70 7.38 -2.32 -5.78
N ALA A 71 6.24 -2.62 -5.21
CA ALA A 71 5.92 -3.92 -4.62
C ALA A 71 4.79 -4.57 -5.41
N VAL A 72 4.95 -5.83 -5.79
CA VAL A 72 3.91 -6.64 -6.43
C VAL A 72 3.67 -7.88 -5.59
N VAL A 73 2.44 -8.07 -5.16
CA VAL A 73 2.04 -9.14 -4.24
C VAL A 73 0.90 -9.94 -4.85
N ASP A 74 0.99 -11.26 -4.77
CA ASP A 74 -0.15 -12.13 -5.04
C ASP A 74 -1.12 -12.11 -3.85
N ASP A 75 -2.35 -11.70 -4.09
CA ASP A 75 -3.35 -11.53 -3.05
C ASP A 75 -3.79 -12.84 -2.39
N PHE A 76 -3.67 -13.96 -3.08
CA PHE A 76 -4.03 -15.26 -2.53
C PHE A 76 -2.91 -15.84 -1.65
N SER A 77 -1.71 -16.00 -2.20
CA SER A 77 -0.58 -16.60 -1.49
C SER A 77 0.10 -15.63 -0.51
N ARG A 78 -0.15 -14.31 -0.66
CA ARG A 78 0.55 -13.23 0.05
C ARG A 78 2.05 -13.20 -0.25
N GLU A 79 2.46 -13.85 -1.31
CA GLU A 79 3.84 -13.86 -1.76
C GLU A 79 4.21 -12.53 -2.42
N ASN A 80 5.36 -11.99 -2.07
CA ASN A 80 5.92 -10.84 -2.77
C ASN A 80 6.60 -11.32 -4.05
N LEU A 81 6.04 -10.97 -5.19
CA LEU A 81 6.53 -11.38 -6.50
C LEU A 81 7.68 -10.49 -6.98
N VAL A 82 7.62 -9.20 -6.67
CA VAL A 82 8.65 -8.21 -7.02
C VAL A 82 8.72 -7.12 -5.95
N LEU A 83 9.95 -6.78 -5.61
CA LEU A 83 10.28 -5.59 -4.82
C LEU A 83 11.46 -4.89 -5.49
N VAL A 84 11.19 -3.76 -6.14
CA VAL A 84 12.21 -2.95 -6.84
C VAL A 84 12.23 -1.54 -6.30
N ALA A 85 13.38 -1.10 -5.82
CA ALA A 85 13.62 0.28 -5.42
C ALA A 85 14.47 0.99 -6.48
N ASP A 86 14.01 2.14 -6.96
CA ASP A 86 14.72 2.93 -7.95
C ASP A 86 14.46 4.43 -7.72
N THR A 87 15.43 5.26 -8.06
CA THR A 87 15.28 6.72 -8.06
C THR A 87 14.48 7.21 -9.27
N SER A 88 14.39 6.42 -10.33
CA SER A 88 13.63 6.71 -11.56
C SER A 88 12.76 5.52 -11.98
N LEU A 89 11.70 5.28 -11.23
CA LEU A 89 10.74 4.22 -11.54
C LEU A 89 9.75 4.72 -12.61
N SER A 90 10.14 4.62 -13.88
CA SER A 90 9.28 4.99 -15.00
C SER A 90 8.26 3.90 -15.33
N GLY A 91 7.13 4.26 -16.00
CA GLY A 91 6.13 3.28 -16.44
C GLY A 91 6.71 2.17 -17.32
N GLN A 92 7.71 2.47 -18.17
CA GLN A 92 8.41 1.46 -18.96
C GLN A 92 9.21 0.48 -18.09
N ARG A 93 9.79 0.97 -17.00
CA ARG A 93 10.50 0.09 -16.06
C ARG A 93 9.52 -0.84 -15.35
N VAL A 94 8.38 -0.31 -14.92
CA VAL A 94 7.31 -1.11 -14.30
C VAL A 94 6.81 -2.19 -15.27
N ALA A 95 6.53 -1.83 -16.52
CA ALA A 95 6.10 -2.79 -17.55
C ALA A 95 7.09 -3.94 -17.71
N ARG A 96 8.39 -3.65 -17.80
CA ARG A 96 9.44 -4.69 -17.89
C ARG A 96 9.49 -5.63 -16.68
N GLU A 97 9.28 -5.11 -15.48
CA GLU A 97 9.24 -5.95 -14.28
C GLU A 97 7.98 -6.83 -14.26
N LEU A 98 6.84 -6.31 -14.73
CA LEU A 98 5.62 -7.11 -14.88
C LEU A 98 5.79 -8.19 -15.93
N ASP A 99 6.37 -7.88 -17.10
CA ASP A 99 6.67 -8.89 -18.14
C ASP A 99 7.56 -10.02 -17.61
N ARG A 100 8.56 -9.67 -16.78
CA ARG A 100 9.43 -10.67 -16.15
C ARG A 100 8.64 -11.61 -15.24
N ILE A 101 7.77 -11.07 -14.38
CA ILE A 101 6.96 -11.91 -13.49
C ILE A 101 5.98 -12.77 -14.29
N ILE A 102 5.38 -12.21 -15.33
CA ILE A 102 4.46 -12.94 -16.21
C ILE A 102 5.17 -14.11 -16.89
N ALA A 103 6.40 -13.91 -17.33
CA ALA A 103 7.21 -14.99 -17.92
C ALA A 103 7.52 -16.11 -16.92
N GLU A 104 7.70 -15.78 -15.64
CA GLU A 104 8.03 -16.74 -14.58
C GLU A 104 6.78 -17.46 -14.01
N ARG A 105 5.68 -16.74 -13.83
CA ARG A 105 4.49 -17.19 -13.09
C ARG A 105 3.24 -17.36 -13.94
N GLY A 106 3.26 -16.86 -15.16
CA GLY A 106 2.08 -16.75 -16.01
C GLY A 106 1.28 -15.48 -15.74
N MET A 107 0.31 -15.22 -16.60
CA MET A 107 -0.51 -14.02 -16.58
C MET A 107 -1.57 -14.06 -15.48
N PRO A 108 -1.70 -13.03 -14.63
CA PRO A 108 -2.79 -12.94 -13.67
C PRO A 108 -4.10 -12.57 -14.37
N LYS A 109 -5.22 -12.96 -13.80
CA LYS A 109 -6.55 -12.54 -14.32
C LYS A 109 -6.82 -11.06 -14.07
N THR A 110 -6.24 -10.49 -13.02
CA THR A 110 -6.49 -9.10 -12.63
C THR A 110 -5.28 -8.52 -11.94
N ILE A 111 -4.97 -7.28 -12.28
CA ILE A 111 -3.96 -6.46 -11.60
C ILE A 111 -4.68 -5.27 -10.98
N VAL A 112 -4.47 -5.05 -9.68
CA VAL A 112 -5.05 -3.94 -8.91
C VAL A 112 -3.94 -3.03 -8.42
N SER A 113 -4.12 -1.73 -8.59
CA SER A 113 -3.21 -0.71 -8.04
C SER A 113 -4.00 0.26 -7.17
N ASP A 114 -3.42 0.66 -6.05
CA ASP A 114 -4.13 1.51 -5.07
C ASP A 114 -4.11 3.00 -5.45
N ASN A 115 -3.11 3.50 -6.19
CA ASN A 115 -3.09 4.92 -6.56
C ASN A 115 -2.27 5.18 -7.82
N GLY A 116 -2.97 5.54 -8.81
CA GLY A 116 -2.53 5.47 -10.06
C GLY A 116 -2.09 6.63 -10.88
N THR A 117 -1.38 7.63 -10.44
CA THR A 117 -0.73 8.54 -11.40
C THR A 117 0.37 7.82 -12.18
N GLU A 118 1.04 6.86 -11.58
CA GLU A 118 2.03 6.00 -12.24
C GLU A 118 1.37 5.01 -13.19
N PHE A 119 0.20 4.47 -12.84
CA PHE A 119 -0.57 3.53 -13.67
C PHE A 119 -1.32 4.21 -14.83
N THR A 120 -1.60 5.48 -14.73
CA THR A 120 -2.16 6.28 -15.84
C THR A 120 -1.09 6.75 -16.81
N SER A 121 0.18 6.37 -16.61
CA SER A 121 1.22 6.67 -17.60
C SER A 121 0.89 5.99 -18.92
N MET A 122 1.06 6.70 -20.03
CA MET A 122 0.80 6.19 -21.38
C MET A 122 1.54 4.87 -21.65
N ALA A 123 2.69 4.65 -20.99
CA ALA A 123 3.46 3.42 -21.14
C ALA A 123 2.75 2.19 -20.57
N ILE A 124 2.13 2.32 -19.40
CA ILE A 124 1.36 1.24 -18.78
C ILE A 124 0.05 0.99 -19.52
N LEU A 125 -0.65 2.06 -19.92
CA LEU A 125 -1.89 1.90 -20.69
C LEU A 125 -1.61 1.18 -22.01
N LYS A 126 -0.53 1.53 -22.69
CA LYS A 126 -0.10 0.85 -23.91
C LYS A 126 0.26 -0.61 -23.64
N TRP A 127 1.00 -0.88 -22.58
CA TRP A 127 1.35 -2.23 -22.17
C TRP A 127 0.10 -3.09 -21.88
N VAL A 128 -0.91 -2.56 -21.18
CA VAL A 128 -2.18 -3.26 -20.95
C VAL A 128 -2.92 -3.56 -22.25
N GLN A 129 -2.89 -2.66 -23.23
CA GLN A 129 -3.51 -2.89 -24.55
C GLN A 129 -2.78 -3.95 -25.38
N GLU A 130 -1.46 -4.06 -25.25
CA GLU A 130 -0.62 -5.04 -25.96
C GLU A 130 -0.67 -6.43 -25.34
N THR A 131 -0.90 -6.50 -24.03
CA THR A 131 -0.86 -7.77 -23.28
C THR A 131 -2.25 -8.41 -23.12
N GLY A 132 -3.35 -7.66 -23.31
CA GLY A 132 -4.74 -8.15 -23.30
C GLY A 132 -5.44 -7.85 -22.00
#